data_b781e2eadef563292411817b3eb17ac1
#
_entry.id   b781e2eadef563292411817b3eb17ac1
#
_cell.length_a   1.000
_cell.length_b   1.000
_cell.length_c   1.000
_cell.angle_alpha   90.00
_cell.angle_beta   90.00
_cell.angle_gamma   90.00
#
_symmetry.space_group_name_H-M   'P 1'
#
loop_
_entity.id
_entity.type
_entity.pdbx_description
1 polymer ?
#
loop_
_entity_poly.entity_id
_entity_poly.type
_entity_poly.pdbx_seq_one_letter_code
_entity_poly.pdbx_strand_id
1 'polypeptide(L)'
;MSNFNIGSTIFTKLSNDTTLTGYVGTAPVRIFPDVAPLNVAQTFPYIVYSIVSDVPTNTKGPTDPGDPVAGGPQTERSPLNIMRIQISSFANDYSTSMIVANRIRTILDRGIGSGFTVGSGPDIDSIVYDGMTTNYESNIKPQGVYEVSQEYIVRTINTDIAPSFSNVYSLNFDGVDDYLQLGDQNIFSFGNGTTDSPFSISYWIKPQTVAAGTGIFGKESSVSTREYSAMFSYNNVRIRLWDNVNGGHLTLGSANPLSVNVWHHIVMTYDGSGNDTGLKIYVNASIPAQSTASSGTYVAMSNTAADFTIGAVFGSYFYEGNMDEFSMFNIELTAAQVLAIYNAGTPTNLTSHDGLIGWWRMGDSGAYPLINDSSTNTNNATMTNMVASDIENLVP
;
A
#
# COMPACT_ATOMS: atom_id res chain seq x y z
N MET A 1 -12.03 8.74 8.88
CA MET A 1 -12.14 8.43 10.33
C MET A 1 -11.70 6.98 10.47
N SER A 2 -10.43 6.76 10.81
CA SER A 2 -9.90 5.44 11.08
C SER A 2 -10.53 4.95 12.38
N ASN A 3 -11.29 3.87 12.31
CA ASN A 3 -11.77 3.17 13.48
C ASN A 3 -10.57 2.56 14.20
N PHE A 4 -10.11 3.22 15.23
CA PHE A 4 -9.11 2.68 16.14
C PHE A 4 -9.64 1.38 16.74
N ASN A 5 -9.17 0.24 16.26
CA ASN A 5 -9.62 -1.06 16.76
C ASN A 5 -8.78 -1.52 17.96
N ILE A 6 -8.45 -0.60 18.87
CA ILE A 6 -7.72 -0.91 20.12
C ILE A 6 -8.50 -1.91 20.96
N GLY A 7 -9.82 -1.82 20.97
CA GLY A 7 -10.66 -2.77 21.69
C GLY A 7 -10.43 -4.22 21.24
N SER A 8 -10.36 -4.48 19.94
CA SER A 8 -10.11 -5.84 19.45
C SER A 8 -8.69 -6.33 19.77
N THR A 9 -7.72 -5.44 19.80
CA THR A 9 -6.33 -5.76 20.16
C THR A 9 -6.24 -6.13 21.65
N ILE A 10 -6.85 -5.34 22.53
CA ILE A 10 -6.93 -5.65 23.97
C ILE A 10 -7.65 -6.98 24.16
N PHE A 11 -8.81 -7.19 23.53
CA PHE A 11 -9.54 -8.45 23.59
C PHE A 11 -8.66 -9.63 23.15
N THR A 12 -8.01 -9.53 21.99
CA THR A 12 -7.15 -10.60 21.46
C THR A 12 -6.00 -10.93 22.41
N LYS A 13 -5.36 -9.90 22.96
CA LYS A 13 -4.24 -10.09 23.87
C LYS A 13 -4.67 -10.77 25.19
N LEU A 14 -5.77 -10.34 25.76
CA LEU A 14 -6.31 -10.92 26.99
C LEU A 14 -6.88 -12.32 26.76
N SER A 15 -7.59 -12.57 25.68
CA SER A 15 -8.21 -13.86 25.36
C SER A 15 -7.21 -14.94 24.93
N ASN A 16 -6.04 -14.56 24.45
CA ASN A 16 -4.96 -15.49 24.11
C ASN A 16 -4.12 -15.93 25.33
N ASP A 17 -4.29 -15.27 26.48
CA ASP A 17 -3.56 -15.68 27.69
C ASP A 17 -4.26 -16.85 28.39
N THR A 18 -3.64 -18.03 28.35
CA THR A 18 -4.21 -19.27 28.90
C THR A 18 -4.41 -19.23 30.39
N THR A 19 -3.59 -18.48 31.13
CA THR A 19 -3.73 -18.32 32.58
C THR A 19 -4.95 -17.45 32.89
N LEU A 20 -5.12 -16.34 32.18
CA LEU A 20 -6.27 -15.45 32.37
C LEU A 20 -7.58 -16.14 31.97
N THR A 21 -7.61 -16.82 30.81
CA THR A 21 -8.79 -17.54 30.35
C THR A 21 -9.14 -18.73 31.24
N GLY A 22 -8.19 -19.28 31.97
CA GLY A 22 -8.44 -20.26 33.04
C GLY A 22 -9.36 -19.73 34.16
N TYR A 23 -9.34 -18.41 34.43
CA TYR A 23 -10.24 -17.76 35.37
C TYR A 23 -11.56 -17.32 34.74
N VAL A 24 -11.50 -16.62 33.58
CA VAL A 24 -12.68 -16.01 32.96
C VAL A 24 -13.37 -16.92 31.94
N GLY A 25 -12.96 -18.17 31.81
CA GLY A 25 -13.51 -19.16 30.88
C GLY A 25 -12.85 -19.16 29.51
N THR A 26 -12.87 -20.32 28.87
CA THR A 26 -12.26 -20.53 27.53
C THR A 26 -13.30 -20.54 26.41
N ALA A 27 -14.56 -20.88 26.71
CA ALA A 27 -15.64 -20.93 25.73
C ALA A 27 -17.03 -20.81 26.37
N PRO A 28 -17.69 -19.68 26.31
CA PRO A 28 -17.21 -18.37 25.84
C PRO A 28 -16.24 -17.71 26.82
N VAL A 29 -15.27 -16.98 26.29
CA VAL A 29 -14.41 -16.12 27.08
C VAL A 29 -15.21 -14.94 27.61
N ARG A 30 -15.19 -14.71 28.93
CA ARG A 30 -15.96 -13.63 29.57
C ARG A 30 -15.17 -12.32 29.67
N ILE A 31 -14.85 -11.76 28.49
CA ILE A 31 -14.18 -10.46 28.32
C ILE A 31 -15.03 -9.63 27.39
N PHE A 32 -15.52 -8.50 27.84
CA PHE A 32 -16.54 -7.71 27.13
C PHE A 32 -16.10 -6.27 26.92
N PRO A 33 -16.43 -5.67 25.77
CA PRO A 33 -16.31 -4.23 25.58
C PRO A 33 -17.47 -3.50 26.28
N ASP A 34 -17.17 -2.38 26.90
CA ASP A 34 -18.07 -1.41 27.55
C ASP A 34 -19.05 -1.96 28.59
N VAL A 35 -19.79 -3.03 28.29
CA VAL A 35 -20.79 -3.60 29.21
C VAL A 35 -20.85 -5.13 29.06
N ALA A 36 -20.86 -5.85 30.19
CA ALA A 36 -21.13 -7.28 30.17
C ALA A 36 -22.62 -7.56 29.89
N PRO A 37 -22.96 -8.51 29.01
CA PRO A 37 -24.34 -8.88 28.75
C PRO A 37 -25.06 -9.37 30.02
N LEU A 38 -26.32 -8.99 30.25
CA LEU A 38 -27.10 -9.28 31.46
C LEU A 38 -27.16 -10.78 31.79
N ASN A 39 -27.16 -11.65 30.80
CA ASN A 39 -27.19 -13.10 30.96
C ASN A 39 -25.85 -13.71 31.37
N VAL A 40 -24.74 -12.97 31.21
CA VAL A 40 -23.35 -13.40 31.51
C VAL A 40 -22.83 -12.72 32.77
N ALA A 41 -23.37 -11.56 33.16
CA ALA A 41 -23.01 -10.81 34.35
C ALA A 41 -23.24 -11.59 35.68
N GLN A 42 -23.90 -12.75 35.63
CA GLN A 42 -24.10 -13.62 36.77
C GLN A 42 -23.03 -14.73 36.90
N THR A 43 -22.13 -14.85 35.91
CA THR A 43 -21.07 -15.86 35.90
C THR A 43 -19.71 -15.20 36.13
N PHE A 44 -19.20 -15.32 37.31
CA PHE A 44 -17.93 -14.74 37.77
C PHE A 44 -16.76 -15.74 37.67
N PRO A 45 -15.54 -15.23 37.48
CA PRO A 45 -15.17 -13.85 37.19
C PRO A 45 -15.39 -13.47 35.70
N TYR A 46 -15.49 -12.18 35.44
CA TYR A 46 -15.50 -11.62 34.08
C TYR A 46 -14.74 -10.28 34.02
N ILE A 47 -14.42 -9.84 32.81
CA ILE A 47 -13.68 -8.61 32.54
C ILE A 47 -14.52 -7.71 31.64
N VAL A 48 -14.50 -6.41 31.91
CA VAL A 48 -15.02 -5.35 31.04
C VAL A 48 -13.88 -4.37 30.72
N TYR A 49 -13.71 -4.02 29.47
CA TYR A 49 -12.76 -2.98 29.06
C TYR A 49 -13.49 -1.87 28.30
N SER A 50 -13.09 -0.63 28.53
CA SER A 50 -13.67 0.54 27.85
C SER A 50 -12.60 1.59 27.56
N ILE A 51 -12.82 2.37 26.50
CA ILE A 51 -12.01 3.55 26.18
C ILE A 51 -12.62 4.73 26.95
N VAL A 52 -11.88 5.27 27.92
CA VAL A 52 -12.37 6.35 28.78
C VAL A 52 -12.13 7.72 28.16
N SER A 53 -11.05 7.89 27.43
CA SER A 53 -10.75 9.12 26.69
C SER A 53 -9.79 8.85 25.53
N ASP A 54 -10.02 9.58 24.45
CA ASP A 54 -9.12 9.65 23.29
C ASP A 54 -8.77 11.13 23.11
N VAL A 55 -7.54 11.51 23.48
CA VAL A 55 -7.08 12.87 23.32
C VAL A 55 -5.97 12.89 22.27
N PRO A 56 -6.25 13.37 21.05
CA PRO A 56 -5.21 13.61 20.09
C PRO A 56 -4.22 14.63 20.67
N THR A 57 -2.98 14.23 20.90
CA THR A 57 -1.93 15.18 21.29
C THR A 57 -1.46 15.96 20.06
N ASN A 58 -2.28 16.90 19.60
CA ASN A 58 -1.80 17.97 18.75
C ASN A 58 -0.96 18.93 19.61
N THR A 59 0.23 18.52 19.99
CA THR A 59 1.17 19.38 20.68
C THR A 59 1.81 20.30 19.65
N LYS A 60 1.49 21.57 19.74
CA LYS A 60 1.97 22.74 19.03
C LYS A 60 1.28 23.05 17.70
N GLY A 61 0.40 24.05 17.79
CA GLY A 61 -0.04 24.81 16.63
C GLY A 61 1.11 25.68 16.08
N PRO A 62 1.01 26.16 14.82
CA PRO A 62 2.05 26.93 14.12
C PRO A 62 2.32 28.34 14.72
N THR A 63 1.85 28.64 15.92
CA THR A 63 1.88 29.97 16.54
C THR A 63 2.47 30.00 17.95
N ASP A 64 3.24 28.98 18.36
CA ASP A 64 3.95 29.08 19.66
C ASP A 64 5.20 29.97 19.51
N PRO A 65 5.22 31.18 20.10
CA PRO A 65 6.32 32.17 19.90
C PRO A 65 7.68 31.74 20.46
N GLY A 66 7.78 30.53 21.02
CA GLY A 66 9.01 29.99 21.58
C GLY A 66 9.61 28.81 20.78
N ASP A 67 9.05 28.47 19.62
CA ASP A 67 9.55 27.38 18.80
C ASP A 67 10.58 27.89 17.78
N PRO A 68 11.87 27.48 17.88
CA PRO A 68 12.91 27.92 16.93
C PRO A 68 12.69 27.37 15.50
N VAL A 69 11.64 26.57 15.26
CA VAL A 69 11.31 25.96 13.94
C VAL A 69 10.02 26.55 13.35
N ALA A 70 9.53 27.69 13.85
CA ALA A 70 8.38 28.41 13.29
C ALA A 70 8.69 28.94 11.87
N GLY A 71 8.72 28.10 10.87
CA GLY A 71 9.02 28.41 9.46
C GLY A 71 9.44 27.21 8.63
N GLY A 72 9.58 26.04 9.25
CA GLY A 72 9.81 24.78 8.51
C GLY A 72 8.52 24.22 7.92
N PRO A 73 8.62 23.33 6.89
CA PRO A 73 7.45 22.64 6.36
C PRO A 73 6.75 21.88 7.48
N GLN A 74 5.41 21.89 7.48
CA GLN A 74 4.49 21.32 8.49
C GLN A 74 4.58 19.78 8.64
N THR A 75 5.78 19.19 8.62
CA THR A 75 6.03 17.75 8.58
C THR A 75 6.19 17.08 9.95
N GLU A 76 6.18 17.84 11.04
CA GLU A 76 6.36 17.28 12.39
C GLU A 76 5.13 17.48 13.29
N ARG A 77 4.01 16.89 12.92
CA ARG A 77 2.98 16.56 13.91
C ARG A 77 3.47 15.38 14.72
N SER A 78 3.47 15.50 16.05
CA SER A 78 3.78 14.36 16.91
C SER A 78 2.86 13.19 16.53
N PRO A 79 3.40 12.04 16.10
CA PRO A 79 2.59 10.91 15.63
C PRO A 79 1.92 10.14 16.76
N LEU A 80 1.94 10.64 17.98
CA LEU A 80 1.45 9.93 19.15
C LEU A 80 0.04 10.41 19.56
N ASN A 81 -0.92 9.50 19.51
CA ASN A 81 -2.20 9.66 20.19
C ASN A 81 -2.11 9.04 21.58
N ILE A 82 -2.68 9.71 22.57
CA ILE A 82 -2.80 9.20 23.94
C ILE A 82 -4.24 8.86 24.22
N MET A 83 -4.49 7.60 24.56
CA MET A 83 -5.79 7.14 24.99
C MET A 83 -5.72 6.66 26.43
N ARG A 84 -6.82 6.79 27.16
CA ARG A 84 -7.02 6.12 28.44
C ARG A 84 -7.99 4.97 28.24
N ILE A 85 -7.59 3.79 28.69
CA ILE A 85 -8.47 2.62 28.77
C ILE A 85 -8.64 2.20 30.21
N GLN A 86 -9.85 1.81 30.54
CA GLN A 86 -10.18 1.20 31.83
C GLN A 86 -10.47 -0.27 31.61
N ILE A 87 -9.91 -1.13 32.46
CA ILE A 87 -10.18 -2.56 32.45
C ILE A 87 -10.59 -2.97 33.87
N SER A 88 -11.84 -3.37 34.01
CA SER A 88 -12.44 -3.77 35.28
C SER A 88 -12.58 -5.30 35.33
N SER A 89 -12.09 -5.91 36.38
CA SER A 89 -12.31 -7.32 36.68
C SER A 89 -13.35 -7.46 37.80
N PHE A 90 -14.32 -8.34 37.62
CA PHE A 90 -15.42 -8.57 38.53
C PHE A 90 -15.40 -10.00 39.04
N ALA A 91 -15.48 -10.21 40.36
CA ALA A 91 -15.52 -11.53 40.97
C ALA A 91 -16.38 -11.54 42.24
N ASN A 92 -16.79 -12.75 42.68
CA ASN A 92 -17.56 -12.94 43.93
C ASN A 92 -16.70 -12.84 45.18
N ASP A 93 -15.38 -12.87 45.05
CA ASP A 93 -14.45 -12.68 46.14
C ASP A 93 -13.27 -11.77 45.75
N TYR A 94 -12.75 -11.06 46.73
CA TYR A 94 -11.69 -10.08 46.54
C TYR A 94 -10.40 -10.72 46.02
N SER A 95 -10.05 -11.91 46.49
CA SER A 95 -8.82 -12.57 46.08
C SER A 95 -8.81 -12.91 44.59
N THR A 96 -9.88 -13.47 44.10
CA THR A 96 -10.06 -13.78 42.67
C THR A 96 -10.05 -12.53 41.81
N SER A 97 -10.74 -11.44 42.24
CA SER A 97 -10.73 -10.17 41.53
C SER A 97 -9.31 -9.60 41.41
N MET A 98 -8.56 -9.63 42.50
CA MET A 98 -7.15 -9.18 42.50
C MET A 98 -6.21 -10.07 41.67
N ILE A 99 -6.41 -11.40 41.67
CA ILE A 99 -5.62 -12.31 40.84
C ILE A 99 -5.84 -12.00 39.35
N VAL A 100 -7.09 -11.84 38.95
CA VAL A 100 -7.44 -11.49 37.57
C VAL A 100 -6.83 -10.13 37.19
N ALA A 101 -6.99 -9.11 38.03
CA ALA A 101 -6.43 -7.79 37.80
C ALA A 101 -4.89 -7.81 37.68
N ASN A 102 -4.20 -8.53 38.58
CA ASN A 102 -2.74 -8.67 38.53
C ASN A 102 -2.30 -9.40 37.26
N ARG A 103 -3.07 -10.38 36.76
CA ARG A 103 -2.75 -11.04 35.49
C ARG A 103 -2.94 -10.11 34.29
N ILE A 104 -4.02 -9.36 34.27
CA ILE A 104 -4.24 -8.30 33.24
C ILE A 104 -3.04 -7.36 33.21
N ARG A 105 -2.62 -6.86 34.38
CA ARG A 105 -1.45 -5.99 34.47
C ARG A 105 -0.18 -6.67 33.94
N THR A 106 0.07 -7.93 34.25
CA THR A 106 1.24 -8.68 33.74
C THR A 106 1.23 -8.81 32.22
N ILE A 107 0.05 -8.93 31.60
CA ILE A 107 -0.11 -9.07 30.16
C ILE A 107 0.10 -7.71 29.44
N LEU A 108 -0.37 -6.62 30.02
CA LEU A 108 -0.43 -5.31 29.37
C LEU A 108 0.72 -4.39 29.78
N ASP A 109 1.12 -4.39 31.06
CA ASP A 109 2.19 -3.53 31.57
C ASP A 109 3.55 -4.10 31.12
N ARG A 110 4.30 -3.34 30.35
CA ARG A 110 5.59 -3.69 29.74
C ARG A 110 5.53 -4.59 28.50
N GLY A 111 4.41 -4.66 27.79
CA GLY A 111 4.34 -5.25 26.45
C GLY A 111 5.05 -4.43 25.38
N ILE A 112 6.07 -3.65 25.75
CA ILE A 112 6.83 -2.79 24.84
C ILE A 112 7.79 -3.63 24.02
N GLY A 113 7.71 -3.52 22.71
CA GLY A 113 8.79 -3.90 21.81
C GLY A 113 8.73 -5.29 21.19
N SER A 114 7.67 -6.06 21.37
CA SER A 114 7.51 -7.30 20.63
C SER A 114 6.06 -7.56 20.21
N GLY A 115 5.67 -7.00 19.06
CA GLY A 115 4.57 -7.56 18.29
C GLY A 115 3.17 -7.14 18.74
N PHE A 116 2.93 -5.91 19.15
CA PHE A 116 1.60 -5.31 19.11
C PHE A 116 1.35 -4.73 17.71
N THR A 117 1.32 -5.57 16.69
CA THR A 117 0.79 -5.19 15.39
C THR A 117 -0.72 -5.31 15.45
N VAL A 118 -1.40 -4.19 15.39
CA VAL A 118 -2.84 -4.15 15.12
C VAL A 118 -3.00 -4.34 13.63
N GLY A 119 -3.60 -5.41 13.18
CA GLY A 119 -3.69 -5.82 11.77
C GLY A 119 -4.49 -4.91 10.84
N SER A 120 -4.67 -3.64 11.14
CA SER A 120 -5.21 -2.54 10.30
C SER A 120 -5.49 -1.27 11.12
N GLY A 121 -4.63 -0.97 12.11
CA GLY A 121 -4.76 0.23 12.94
C GLY A 121 -3.39 0.73 13.39
N PRO A 122 -3.30 1.85 14.08
CA PRO A 122 -2.04 2.41 14.52
C PRO A 122 -1.31 1.43 15.44
N ASP A 123 -0.02 1.27 15.23
CA ASP A 123 0.83 0.48 16.11
C ASP A 123 0.79 1.06 17.53
N ILE A 124 0.66 0.18 18.52
CA ILE A 124 0.74 0.57 19.92
C ILE A 124 2.22 0.77 20.24
N ASP A 125 2.60 2.02 20.52
CA ASP A 125 3.95 2.35 20.99
C ASP A 125 4.18 1.86 22.42
N SER A 126 3.24 2.14 23.29
CA SER A 126 3.35 1.70 24.69
C SER A 126 1.98 1.61 25.39
N ILE A 127 1.90 0.71 26.35
CA ILE A 127 0.82 0.64 27.33
C ILE A 127 1.45 0.78 28.70
N VAL A 128 1.02 1.77 29.46
CA VAL A 128 1.54 2.06 30.80
C VAL A 128 0.39 2.01 31.81
N TYR A 129 0.58 1.22 32.85
CA TYR A 129 -0.35 1.19 33.97
C TYR A 129 -0.35 2.55 34.70
N ASP A 130 -1.53 3.15 34.90
CA ASP A 130 -1.70 4.46 35.49
C ASP A 130 -2.27 4.39 36.92
N GLY A 131 -3.15 3.45 37.21
CA GLY A 131 -3.73 3.35 38.54
C GLY A 131 -4.71 2.19 38.69
N MET A 132 -5.17 1.99 39.92
CA MET A 132 -6.15 0.97 40.28
C MET A 132 -7.07 1.46 41.36
N THR A 133 -8.35 1.18 41.24
CA THR A 133 -9.36 1.35 42.28
C THR A 133 -10.06 0.03 42.55
N THR A 134 -10.54 -0.13 43.78
CA THR A 134 -11.30 -1.32 44.17
C THR A 134 -12.63 -0.89 44.74
N ASN A 135 -13.71 -1.54 44.31
CA ASN A 135 -15.05 -1.31 44.77
C ASN A 135 -15.70 -2.63 45.25
N TYR A 136 -16.63 -2.53 46.16
CA TYR A 136 -17.46 -3.64 46.57
C TYR A 136 -18.93 -3.26 46.53
N GLU A 137 -19.70 -4.01 45.75
CA GLU A 137 -21.16 -3.83 45.63
C GLU A 137 -21.90 -4.96 46.38
N SER A 138 -22.42 -4.62 47.56
CA SER A 138 -23.14 -5.58 48.44
C SER A 138 -24.55 -5.91 47.93
N ASN A 139 -25.10 -5.09 47.02
CA ASN A 139 -26.50 -5.22 46.59
C ASN A 139 -26.70 -6.26 45.46
N ILE A 140 -25.64 -6.78 44.91
CA ILE A 140 -25.67 -7.85 43.88
C ILE A 140 -25.68 -9.20 44.62
N LYS A 141 -26.84 -9.84 44.71
CA LYS A 141 -27.02 -11.13 45.41
C LYS A 141 -26.63 -12.31 44.50
N PRO A 142 -26.14 -13.46 45.11
CA PRO A 142 -26.23 -13.79 46.51
C PRO A 142 -25.08 -13.37 47.44
N GLN A 143 -23.92 -12.89 46.88
CA GLN A 143 -22.72 -12.71 47.72
C GLN A 143 -22.04 -11.35 47.58
N GLY A 144 -22.60 -10.42 46.81
CA GLY A 144 -21.89 -9.17 46.46
C GLY A 144 -20.83 -9.38 45.39
N VAL A 145 -20.33 -8.29 44.82
CA VAL A 145 -19.32 -8.30 43.74
C VAL A 145 -18.18 -7.37 44.08
N TYR A 146 -16.98 -7.90 43.97
CA TYR A 146 -15.75 -7.12 44.00
C TYR A 146 -15.35 -6.68 42.60
N GLU A 147 -15.17 -5.40 42.40
CA GLU A 147 -14.61 -4.81 41.21
C GLU A 147 -13.20 -4.32 41.47
N VAL A 148 -12.30 -4.63 40.56
CA VAL A 148 -10.97 -4.03 40.51
C VAL A 148 -10.82 -3.37 39.15
N SER A 149 -10.87 -2.06 39.14
CA SER A 149 -10.68 -1.24 37.93
C SER A 149 -9.26 -0.77 37.82
N GLN A 150 -8.65 -1.00 36.67
CA GLN A 150 -7.30 -0.58 36.33
C GLN A 150 -7.33 0.40 35.17
N GLU A 151 -6.60 1.47 35.30
CA GLU A 151 -6.44 2.47 34.22
C GLU A 151 -5.06 2.29 33.56
N TYR A 152 -5.06 2.41 32.22
CA TYR A 152 -3.88 2.33 31.39
C TYR A 152 -3.84 3.52 30.44
N ILE A 153 -2.65 4.07 30.26
CA ILE A 153 -2.35 5.02 29.21
C ILE A 153 -1.79 4.25 28.02
N VAL A 154 -2.49 4.30 26.90
CA VAL A 154 -2.06 3.71 25.64
C VAL A 154 -1.53 4.81 24.74
N ARG A 155 -0.29 4.70 24.31
CA ARG A 155 0.29 5.56 23.27
C ARG A 155 0.29 4.78 21.99
N THR A 156 -0.25 5.37 20.93
CA THR A 156 -0.25 4.79 19.60
C THR A 156 0.55 5.67 18.67
N ILE A 157 1.38 5.04 17.85
CA ILE A 157 1.98 5.74 16.73
C ILE A 157 0.86 5.91 15.70
N ASN A 158 0.56 7.15 15.34
CA ASN A 158 -0.38 7.38 14.26
C ASN A 158 0.33 7.06 12.94
N THR A 159 0.23 5.81 12.51
CA THR A 159 0.74 5.38 11.20
C THR A 159 -0.10 5.94 10.04
N ASP A 160 -1.26 6.56 10.34
CA ASP A 160 -2.00 7.36 9.36
C ASP A 160 -1.28 8.69 9.01
N ILE A 161 -0.16 8.99 9.72
CA ILE A 161 0.87 9.88 9.19
C ILE A 161 1.97 9.00 8.53
N ALA A 162 1.60 8.05 7.71
CA ALA A 162 2.44 7.79 6.55
C ALA A 162 2.69 9.17 5.92
N PRO A 163 3.93 9.55 5.57
CA PRO A 163 4.18 10.83 4.94
C PRO A 163 3.12 10.97 3.85
N SER A 164 2.32 12.04 3.95
CA SER A 164 1.18 12.22 3.06
C SER A 164 1.71 11.98 1.67
N PHE A 165 1.19 10.99 0.96
CA PHE A 165 1.62 10.73 -0.40
C PHE A 165 1.63 12.07 -1.11
N SER A 166 2.79 12.51 -1.52
CA SER A 166 2.98 13.78 -2.21
C SER A 166 3.59 13.47 -3.55
N ASN A 167 2.88 13.79 -4.60
CA ASN A 167 3.38 13.74 -5.97
C ASN A 167 3.76 15.16 -6.37
N VAL A 168 5.03 15.41 -6.59
CA VAL A 168 5.60 16.75 -6.80
C VAL A 168 6.36 16.84 -8.12
N TYR A 169 6.98 15.73 -8.55
CA TYR A 169 7.86 15.69 -9.69
C TYR A 169 7.41 14.66 -10.72
N SER A 170 7.81 14.91 -11.96
CA SER A 170 7.78 13.95 -13.08
C SER A 170 9.08 14.01 -13.84
N LEU A 171 9.34 13.04 -14.71
CA LEU A 171 10.47 13.08 -15.64
C LEU A 171 10.04 13.55 -17.02
N ASN A 172 10.80 14.48 -17.59
CA ASN A 172 10.71 14.91 -18.99
C ASN A 172 11.71 14.13 -19.83
N PHE A 173 11.24 13.57 -20.94
CA PHE A 173 12.02 12.84 -21.94
C PHE A 173 12.03 13.66 -23.22
N ASP A 174 13.21 13.83 -23.84
CA ASP A 174 13.41 14.74 -24.99
C ASP A 174 13.05 14.12 -26.35
N GLY A 175 12.76 12.82 -26.39
CA GLY A 175 12.44 12.09 -27.62
C GLY A 175 13.62 11.78 -28.53
N VAL A 176 14.84 12.04 -28.08
CA VAL A 176 16.07 11.85 -28.85
C VAL A 176 16.85 10.61 -28.40
N ASP A 177 17.18 10.55 -27.09
CA ASP A 177 17.97 9.45 -26.53
C ASP A 177 17.76 9.25 -25.00
N ASP A 178 16.81 9.94 -24.39
CA ASP A 178 16.46 9.86 -22.98
C ASP A 178 15.73 8.56 -22.62
N TYR A 179 16.16 7.87 -21.58
CA TYR A 179 15.45 6.73 -21.01
C TYR A 179 15.89 6.39 -19.58
N LEU A 180 15.06 5.61 -18.89
CA LEU A 180 15.44 4.93 -17.67
C LEU A 180 15.85 3.50 -17.97
N GLN A 181 17.02 3.09 -17.46
CA GLN A 181 17.55 1.73 -17.58
C GLN A 181 17.38 0.98 -16.25
N LEU A 182 16.77 -0.20 -16.31
CA LEU A 182 16.57 -1.09 -15.16
C LEU A 182 17.39 -2.39 -15.26
N GLY A 183 18.01 -2.66 -16.41
CA GLY A 183 18.73 -3.91 -16.66
C GLY A 183 17.80 -5.12 -16.86
N ASP A 184 18.41 -6.28 -17.00
CA ASP A 184 17.70 -7.55 -17.11
C ASP A 184 17.36 -8.09 -15.71
N GLN A 185 16.13 -7.91 -15.28
CA GLN A 185 15.60 -8.42 -14.01
C GLN A 185 14.51 -9.46 -14.28
N ASN A 186 14.72 -10.68 -13.79
CA ASN A 186 13.76 -11.78 -13.98
C ASN A 186 12.37 -11.50 -13.41
N ILE A 187 12.26 -10.61 -12.41
CA ILE A 187 10.97 -10.22 -11.84
C ILE A 187 10.07 -9.49 -12.85
N PHE A 188 10.65 -8.93 -13.92
CA PHE A 188 9.94 -8.25 -15.00
C PHE A 188 9.73 -9.15 -16.23
N SER A 189 10.00 -10.45 -16.14
CA SER A 189 9.73 -11.42 -17.21
C SER A 189 8.50 -12.24 -16.86
N PHE A 190 7.49 -12.20 -17.70
CA PHE A 190 6.16 -12.79 -17.44
C PHE A 190 5.87 -14.02 -18.29
N GLY A 191 6.87 -14.55 -18.99
CA GLY A 191 6.76 -15.79 -19.76
C GLY A 191 8.01 -16.65 -19.61
N ASN A 192 7.87 -17.96 -19.87
CA ASN A 192 8.96 -18.93 -19.78
C ASN A 192 9.16 -19.73 -21.09
N GLY A 193 8.56 -19.25 -22.19
CA GLY A 193 8.56 -19.92 -23.51
C GLY A 193 7.50 -21.00 -23.69
N THR A 194 6.76 -21.34 -22.63
CA THR A 194 5.69 -22.35 -22.67
C THR A 194 4.38 -21.87 -22.06
N THR A 195 4.48 -21.00 -21.06
CA THR A 195 3.33 -20.41 -20.37
C THR A 195 3.66 -18.96 -20.00
N ASP A 196 2.65 -18.09 -20.05
CA ASP A 196 2.70 -16.74 -19.53
C ASP A 196 2.15 -16.67 -18.11
N SER A 197 2.58 -15.68 -17.38
CA SER A 197 2.01 -15.26 -16.10
C SER A 197 1.22 -13.96 -16.27
N PRO A 198 0.17 -13.74 -15.47
CA PRO A 198 -0.55 -12.47 -15.49
C PRO A 198 0.35 -11.32 -15.02
N PHE A 199 0.13 -10.13 -15.59
CA PHE A 199 0.80 -8.91 -15.16
C PHE A 199 -0.02 -7.67 -15.49
N SER A 200 0.37 -6.55 -14.88
CA SER A 200 -0.16 -5.24 -15.23
C SER A 200 0.92 -4.17 -15.15
N ILE A 201 0.81 -3.15 -15.98
CA ILE A 201 1.69 -1.98 -15.99
C ILE A 201 0.82 -0.74 -15.98
N SER A 202 1.08 0.16 -15.02
CA SER A 202 0.33 1.41 -14.83
C SER A 202 1.31 2.59 -14.84
N TYR A 203 0.95 3.67 -15.53
CA TYR A 203 1.78 4.86 -15.62
C TYR A 203 0.97 6.08 -16.03
N TRP A 204 1.48 7.26 -15.69
CA TRP A 204 0.97 8.53 -16.15
C TRP A 204 1.88 9.07 -17.24
N ILE A 205 1.28 9.61 -18.33
CA ILE A 205 2.00 10.25 -19.44
C ILE A 205 1.34 11.55 -19.85
N LYS A 206 2.17 12.50 -20.20
CA LYS A 206 1.79 13.76 -20.87
C LYS A 206 2.63 13.88 -22.14
N PRO A 207 2.20 13.23 -23.24
CA PRO A 207 3.00 13.16 -24.45
C PRO A 207 3.06 14.53 -25.14
N GLN A 208 4.23 14.93 -25.62
CA GLN A 208 4.39 16.05 -26.53
C GLN A 208 4.14 15.63 -27.98
N THR A 209 4.42 14.34 -28.28
CA THR A 209 4.06 13.74 -29.57
C THR A 209 3.41 12.38 -29.35
N VAL A 210 2.53 12.00 -30.27
CA VAL A 210 1.86 10.69 -30.32
C VAL A 210 2.08 10.03 -31.68
N ALA A 211 3.20 10.35 -32.32
CA ALA A 211 3.57 9.81 -33.60
C ALA A 211 3.73 8.30 -33.58
N ALA A 212 3.40 7.62 -34.66
CA ALA A 212 3.60 6.18 -34.78
C ALA A 212 5.08 5.82 -34.64
N GLY A 213 5.38 4.86 -33.78
CA GLY A 213 6.72 4.41 -33.53
C GLY A 213 7.42 5.09 -32.35
N THR A 214 6.79 6.06 -31.67
CA THR A 214 7.30 6.59 -30.40
C THR A 214 7.19 5.52 -29.32
N GLY A 215 8.32 5.10 -28.72
CA GLY A 215 8.39 4.11 -27.67
C GLY A 215 7.91 4.66 -26.33
N ILE A 216 7.34 3.82 -25.47
CA ILE A 216 6.91 4.21 -24.11
C ILE A 216 7.73 3.41 -23.10
N PHE A 217 7.76 2.11 -23.22
CA PHE A 217 8.61 1.20 -22.44
C PHE A 217 8.78 -0.13 -23.17
N GLY A 218 9.81 -0.89 -22.82
CA GLY A 218 10.00 -2.21 -23.39
C GLY A 218 11.03 -3.06 -22.65
N LYS A 219 10.81 -4.37 -22.70
CA LYS A 219 11.81 -5.39 -22.37
C LYS A 219 12.20 -6.07 -23.70
N GLU A 220 12.94 -5.32 -24.50
CA GLU A 220 13.43 -5.78 -25.81
C GLU A 220 14.71 -5.07 -26.23
N SER A 221 15.73 -5.83 -26.64
CA SER A 221 17.05 -5.32 -27.09
C SER A 221 17.37 -5.64 -28.54
N SER A 222 16.75 -6.69 -29.10
CA SER A 222 16.92 -7.11 -30.50
C SER A 222 15.70 -7.92 -30.96
N VAL A 223 15.62 -8.22 -32.27
CA VAL A 223 14.53 -9.06 -32.80
C VAL A 223 14.45 -10.48 -32.21
N SER A 224 15.54 -10.96 -31.59
CA SER A 224 15.62 -12.27 -30.95
C SER A 224 15.58 -12.23 -29.43
N THR A 225 15.62 -11.04 -28.83
CA THR A 225 15.62 -10.84 -27.38
C THR A 225 14.56 -9.81 -27.00
N ARG A 226 13.32 -10.14 -27.22
CA ARG A 226 12.17 -9.28 -26.90
C ARG A 226 11.12 -10.07 -26.16
N GLU A 227 10.51 -9.43 -25.19
CA GLU A 227 9.44 -10.01 -24.39
C GLU A 227 8.14 -9.23 -24.61
N TYR A 228 8.14 -7.95 -24.23
CA TYR A 228 6.99 -7.07 -24.45
C TYR A 228 7.44 -5.62 -24.59
N SER A 229 6.57 -4.82 -25.23
CA SER A 229 6.77 -3.38 -25.35
C SER A 229 5.46 -2.62 -25.54
N ALA A 230 5.48 -1.35 -25.17
CA ALA A 230 4.41 -0.41 -25.47
C ALA A 230 4.95 0.76 -26.27
N MET A 231 4.17 1.19 -27.26
CA MET A 231 4.49 2.34 -28.11
C MET A 231 3.22 3.00 -28.69
N PHE A 232 3.39 4.20 -29.20
CA PHE A 232 2.33 4.82 -29.96
C PHE A 232 2.18 4.22 -31.37
N SER A 233 0.94 4.09 -31.79
CA SER A 233 0.54 3.69 -33.12
C SER A 233 -0.56 4.64 -33.60
N TYR A 234 -0.20 5.70 -34.36
CA TYR A 234 -1.15 6.71 -34.86
C TYR A 234 -2.07 7.29 -33.77
N ASN A 235 -1.48 7.98 -32.79
CA ASN A 235 -2.13 8.60 -31.64
C ASN A 235 -2.75 7.63 -30.61
N ASN A 236 -2.61 6.33 -30.82
CA ASN A 236 -3.16 5.30 -29.94
C ASN A 236 -2.03 4.56 -29.21
N VAL A 237 -2.25 4.20 -27.96
CA VAL A 237 -1.32 3.36 -27.22
C VAL A 237 -1.51 1.90 -27.63
N ARG A 238 -0.40 1.21 -27.85
CA ARG A 238 -0.37 -0.19 -28.22
C ARG A 238 0.58 -0.96 -27.32
N ILE A 239 0.18 -2.16 -26.86
CA ILE A 239 1.05 -3.16 -26.21
C ILE A 239 1.26 -4.33 -27.17
N ARG A 240 2.46 -4.91 -27.12
CA ARG A 240 2.81 -6.12 -27.86
C ARG A 240 3.57 -7.09 -26.96
N LEU A 241 3.19 -8.37 -27.00
CA LEU A 241 3.89 -9.49 -26.36
C LEU A 241 4.48 -10.37 -27.46
N TRP A 242 5.74 -10.80 -27.30
CA TRP A 242 6.48 -11.50 -28.34
C TRP A 242 6.76 -12.95 -27.94
N ASP A 243 6.49 -13.88 -28.86
CA ASP A 243 6.95 -15.25 -28.79
C ASP A 243 8.15 -15.41 -29.76
N ASN A 244 9.35 -15.36 -29.22
CA ASN A 244 10.56 -15.48 -30.02
C ASN A 244 10.81 -16.92 -30.50
N VAL A 245 10.21 -17.92 -29.86
CA VAL A 245 10.38 -19.35 -30.21
C VAL A 245 9.55 -19.69 -31.45
N ASN A 246 8.28 -19.27 -31.45
CA ASN A 246 7.33 -19.63 -32.51
C ASN A 246 7.15 -18.47 -33.52
N GLY A 247 7.75 -17.30 -33.29
CA GLY A 247 7.75 -16.16 -34.20
C GLY A 247 6.43 -15.38 -34.26
N GLY A 248 5.52 -15.61 -33.31
CA GLY A 248 4.26 -14.91 -33.20
C GLY A 248 4.29 -13.76 -32.22
N HIS A 249 3.21 -12.98 -32.20
CA HIS A 249 3.00 -11.94 -31.20
C HIS A 249 1.51 -11.69 -30.95
N LEU A 250 1.20 -11.33 -29.71
CA LEU A 250 -0.08 -10.72 -29.35
C LEU A 250 0.06 -9.21 -29.43
N THR A 251 -0.95 -8.54 -29.97
CA THR A 251 -0.95 -7.08 -30.06
C THR A 251 -2.35 -6.55 -29.79
N LEU A 252 -2.44 -5.58 -28.85
CA LEU A 252 -3.65 -4.83 -28.57
C LEU A 252 -3.36 -3.34 -28.69
N GLY A 253 -4.22 -2.58 -29.38
CA GLY A 253 -4.18 -1.14 -29.44
C GLY A 253 -5.47 -0.51 -28.91
N SER A 254 -5.36 0.62 -28.21
CA SER A 254 -6.52 1.46 -27.91
C SER A 254 -6.97 2.16 -29.17
N ALA A 255 -8.28 2.41 -29.34
CA ALA A 255 -8.80 3.16 -30.49
C ALA A 255 -9.07 4.64 -30.18
N ASN A 256 -8.89 5.07 -28.94
CA ASN A 256 -9.04 6.48 -28.56
C ASN A 256 -7.69 7.18 -28.68
N PRO A 257 -7.59 8.21 -29.53
CA PRO A 257 -6.38 9.02 -29.63
C PRO A 257 -6.14 9.79 -28.32
N LEU A 258 -4.90 9.77 -27.85
CA LEU A 258 -4.49 10.60 -26.73
C LEU A 258 -4.24 12.04 -27.21
N SER A 259 -4.59 13.00 -26.37
CA SER A 259 -4.28 14.41 -26.59
C SER A 259 -2.83 14.70 -26.16
N VAL A 260 -2.11 15.46 -26.99
CA VAL A 260 -0.77 15.95 -26.62
C VAL A 260 -0.85 17.01 -25.53
N ASN A 261 0.17 17.10 -24.70
CA ASN A 261 0.30 18.06 -23.61
C ASN A 261 -0.80 17.95 -22.54
N VAL A 262 -1.47 16.80 -22.44
CA VAL A 262 -2.48 16.48 -21.42
C VAL A 262 -2.05 15.21 -20.69
N TRP A 263 -2.19 15.19 -19.37
CA TRP A 263 -1.94 13.99 -18.56
C TRP A 263 -3.00 12.92 -18.83
N HIS A 264 -2.54 11.71 -19.07
CA HIS A 264 -3.34 10.50 -19.22
C HIS A 264 -2.82 9.42 -18.32
N HIS A 265 -3.70 8.75 -17.59
CA HIS A 265 -3.37 7.53 -16.87
C HIS A 265 -3.62 6.33 -17.77
N ILE A 266 -2.60 5.51 -17.98
CA ILE A 266 -2.67 4.31 -18.80
C ILE A 266 -2.43 3.09 -17.93
N VAL A 267 -3.30 2.08 -18.05
CA VAL A 267 -3.04 0.77 -17.46
C VAL A 267 -3.20 -0.29 -18.53
N MET A 268 -2.21 -1.17 -18.60
CA MET A 268 -2.22 -2.34 -19.47
C MET A 268 -2.26 -3.57 -18.58
N THR A 269 -3.24 -4.46 -18.81
CA THR A 269 -3.37 -5.72 -18.04
C THR A 269 -3.34 -6.92 -18.98
N TYR A 270 -2.83 -8.03 -18.47
CA TYR A 270 -2.79 -9.30 -19.15
C TYR A 270 -3.08 -10.44 -18.18
N ASP A 271 -3.94 -11.38 -18.57
CA ASP A 271 -4.39 -12.49 -17.72
C ASP A 271 -3.48 -13.73 -17.79
N GLY A 272 -2.44 -13.71 -18.65
CA GLY A 272 -1.54 -14.86 -18.83
C GLY A 272 -2.08 -15.97 -19.72
N SER A 273 -3.21 -15.77 -20.42
CA SER A 273 -3.93 -16.84 -21.16
C SER A 273 -3.28 -17.27 -22.46
N GLY A 274 -2.25 -16.60 -22.98
CA GLY A 274 -1.70 -16.84 -24.31
C GLY A 274 -2.58 -16.32 -25.45
N ASN A 275 -3.58 -15.47 -25.16
CA ASN A 275 -4.53 -14.95 -26.13
C ASN A 275 -4.62 -13.42 -26.06
N ASP A 276 -4.87 -12.77 -27.18
CA ASP A 276 -5.05 -11.31 -27.22
C ASP A 276 -6.32 -10.83 -26.52
N THR A 277 -7.32 -11.68 -26.35
CA THR A 277 -8.52 -11.40 -25.54
C THR A 277 -8.22 -11.24 -24.05
N GLY A 278 -7.09 -11.74 -23.57
CA GLY A 278 -6.58 -11.57 -22.20
C GLY A 278 -5.92 -10.20 -21.96
N LEU A 279 -5.61 -9.45 -23.03
CA LEU A 279 -5.04 -8.12 -22.95
C LEU A 279 -6.14 -7.06 -22.80
N LYS A 280 -5.90 -6.04 -21.97
CA LYS A 280 -6.78 -4.87 -21.85
C LYS A 280 -5.94 -3.60 -21.72
N ILE A 281 -6.39 -2.51 -22.31
CA ILE A 281 -5.80 -1.18 -22.12
C ILE A 281 -6.88 -0.27 -21.54
N TYR A 282 -6.58 0.35 -20.41
CA TYR A 282 -7.40 1.37 -19.78
C TYR A 282 -6.76 2.74 -20.04
N VAL A 283 -7.60 3.72 -20.33
CA VAL A 283 -7.25 5.14 -20.43
C VAL A 283 -8.13 5.88 -19.43
N ASN A 284 -7.53 6.54 -18.43
CA ASN A 284 -8.24 7.23 -17.36
C ASN A 284 -9.33 6.34 -16.73
N ALA A 285 -8.93 5.13 -16.32
CA ALA A 285 -9.75 4.09 -15.73
C ALA A 285 -10.93 3.56 -16.58
N SER A 286 -11.01 3.92 -17.85
CA SER A 286 -12.03 3.44 -18.78
C SER A 286 -11.41 2.59 -19.88
N ILE A 287 -12.09 1.54 -20.32
CA ILE A 287 -11.66 0.74 -21.47
C ILE A 287 -12.21 1.42 -22.75
N PRO A 288 -11.35 2.02 -23.58
CA PRO A 288 -11.78 2.54 -24.89
C PRO A 288 -12.10 1.39 -25.84
N ALA A 289 -12.63 1.69 -27.01
CA ALA A 289 -12.64 0.71 -28.11
C ALA A 289 -11.21 0.23 -28.37
N GLN A 290 -11.04 -1.07 -28.62
CA GLN A 290 -9.73 -1.72 -28.76
C GLN A 290 -9.70 -2.51 -30.06
N SER A 291 -8.50 -2.68 -30.62
CA SER A 291 -8.27 -3.49 -31.82
C SER A 291 -7.07 -4.39 -31.63
N THR A 292 -7.21 -5.63 -32.03
CA THR A 292 -6.10 -6.60 -32.05
C THR A 292 -5.38 -6.55 -33.41
N ALA A 293 -4.07 -6.80 -33.36
CA ALA A 293 -3.22 -6.96 -34.55
C ALA A 293 -2.21 -8.08 -34.32
N SER A 294 -2.66 -9.15 -33.67
CA SER A 294 -1.86 -10.34 -33.38
C SER A 294 -1.51 -11.07 -34.67
N SER A 295 -0.34 -11.72 -34.73
CA SER A 295 0.14 -12.40 -35.92
C SER A 295 1.08 -13.57 -35.58
N GLY A 296 1.14 -14.55 -36.45
CA GLY A 296 1.96 -15.77 -36.28
C GLY A 296 1.40 -16.71 -35.21
N THR A 297 2.19 -17.71 -34.83
CA THR A 297 1.86 -18.59 -33.73
C THR A 297 2.41 -18.04 -32.43
N TYR A 298 1.54 -17.73 -31.51
CA TYR A 298 1.94 -17.30 -30.16
C TYR A 298 1.58 -18.37 -29.15
N VAL A 299 2.55 -18.75 -28.32
CA VAL A 299 2.38 -19.70 -27.20
C VAL A 299 2.63 -18.98 -25.90
N ALA A 300 3.83 -18.38 -25.75
CA ALA A 300 4.21 -17.59 -24.57
C ALA A 300 5.43 -16.71 -24.86
N MET A 301 5.59 -15.64 -24.09
CA MET A 301 6.84 -14.91 -24.03
C MET A 301 7.97 -15.81 -23.51
N SER A 302 9.20 -15.54 -23.93
CA SER A 302 10.41 -16.15 -23.35
C SER A 302 11.01 -15.18 -22.33
N ASN A 303 11.58 -15.71 -21.25
CA ASN A 303 12.49 -14.92 -20.43
C ASN A 303 13.80 -14.78 -21.22
N THR A 304 14.15 -13.56 -21.59
CA THR A 304 15.33 -13.22 -22.41
C THR A 304 16.27 -12.33 -21.60
N ALA A 305 17.52 -12.15 -22.11
CA ALA A 305 18.48 -11.23 -21.51
C ALA A 305 18.28 -9.77 -21.97
N ALA A 306 17.04 -9.37 -22.29
CA ALA A 306 16.74 -7.99 -22.65
C ALA A 306 16.64 -7.11 -21.41
N ASP A 307 17.27 -5.94 -21.45
CA ASP A 307 17.07 -4.92 -20.44
C ASP A 307 15.62 -4.38 -20.48
N PHE A 308 15.08 -4.10 -19.32
CA PHE A 308 13.84 -3.33 -19.22
C PHE A 308 14.15 -1.83 -19.22
N THR A 309 13.50 -1.10 -20.12
CA THR A 309 13.66 0.35 -20.28
C THR A 309 12.31 1.08 -20.21
N ILE A 310 12.29 2.27 -19.61
CA ILE A 310 11.15 3.20 -19.60
C ILE A 310 11.57 4.45 -20.37
N GLY A 311 10.73 4.96 -21.24
CA GLY A 311 11.03 6.08 -22.14
C GLY A 311 11.65 5.63 -23.47
N ALA A 312 12.03 4.37 -23.63
CA ALA A 312 12.55 3.86 -24.89
C ALA A 312 12.08 2.43 -25.16
N VAL A 313 12.05 2.09 -26.46
CA VAL A 313 11.83 0.75 -26.98
C VAL A 313 12.93 0.44 -27.97
N PHE A 314 13.59 -0.74 -27.81
CA PHE A 314 14.61 -1.20 -28.76
C PHE A 314 15.83 -0.27 -28.87
N GLY A 315 16.07 0.61 -27.88
CA GLY A 315 17.16 1.59 -27.94
C GLY A 315 17.15 2.54 -29.13
N SER A 316 16.00 2.70 -29.78
CA SER A 316 15.86 3.47 -31.03
C SER A 316 14.54 4.22 -31.17
N TYR A 317 13.57 3.94 -30.33
CA TYR A 317 12.25 4.56 -30.34
C TYR A 317 12.07 5.24 -28.98
N PHE A 318 12.27 6.54 -28.94
CA PHE A 318 12.27 7.31 -27.69
C PHE A 318 10.95 8.05 -27.49
N TYR A 319 10.54 8.14 -26.21
CA TYR A 319 9.38 8.88 -25.78
C TYR A 319 9.70 10.38 -25.71
N GLU A 320 8.76 11.22 -26.08
CA GLU A 320 8.86 12.68 -25.94
C GLU A 320 7.69 13.21 -25.10
N GLY A 321 8.02 13.78 -23.94
CA GLY A 321 7.07 14.34 -22.98
C GLY A 321 7.32 13.90 -21.53
N ASN A 322 6.38 14.22 -20.63
CA ASN A 322 6.51 13.86 -19.23
C ASN A 322 5.91 12.48 -18.94
N MET A 323 6.55 11.77 -18.00
CA MET A 323 6.09 10.50 -17.46
C MET A 323 6.17 10.53 -15.94
N ASP A 324 5.18 9.84 -15.28
CA ASP A 324 5.10 9.83 -13.84
C ASP A 324 4.50 8.51 -13.32
N GLU A 325 4.79 8.17 -12.06
CA GLU A 325 4.17 7.08 -11.30
C GLU A 325 4.13 5.75 -12.06
N PHE A 326 5.26 5.38 -12.70
CA PHE A 326 5.34 4.12 -13.43
C PHE A 326 5.39 2.94 -12.46
N SER A 327 4.48 1.98 -12.61
CA SER A 327 4.37 0.84 -11.70
C SER A 327 4.07 -0.46 -12.44
N MET A 328 4.57 -1.58 -11.87
CA MET A 328 4.41 -2.92 -12.40
C MET A 328 3.84 -3.86 -11.33
N PHE A 329 2.95 -4.75 -11.77
CA PHE A 329 2.28 -5.74 -10.92
C PHE A 329 2.40 -7.13 -11.54
N ASN A 330 2.63 -8.14 -10.72
CA ASN A 330 2.66 -9.56 -11.14
C ASN A 330 1.27 -10.23 -11.10
N ILE A 331 0.23 -9.44 -11.22
CA ILE A 331 -1.18 -9.86 -11.29
C ILE A 331 -1.91 -9.10 -12.41
N GLU A 332 -3.00 -9.64 -12.92
CA GLU A 332 -3.97 -8.87 -13.70
C GLU A 332 -4.77 -7.98 -12.74
N LEU A 333 -4.63 -6.66 -12.87
CA LEU A 333 -5.45 -5.72 -12.11
C LEU A 333 -6.90 -5.75 -12.57
N THR A 334 -7.83 -5.84 -11.63
CA THR A 334 -9.26 -5.70 -11.89
C THR A 334 -9.64 -4.25 -12.24
N ALA A 335 -10.76 -4.04 -12.91
CA ALA A 335 -11.26 -2.69 -13.22
C ALA A 335 -11.44 -1.83 -11.95
N ALA A 336 -11.80 -2.43 -10.82
CA ALA A 336 -11.92 -1.72 -9.54
C ALA A 336 -10.56 -1.26 -9.00
N GLN A 337 -9.52 -2.08 -9.12
CA GLN A 337 -8.15 -1.70 -8.74
C GLN A 337 -7.60 -0.62 -9.67
N VAL A 338 -7.84 -0.72 -10.99
CA VAL A 338 -7.48 0.32 -11.96
C VAL A 338 -8.15 1.66 -11.63
N LEU A 339 -9.44 1.64 -11.28
CA LEU A 339 -10.18 2.84 -10.86
C LEU A 339 -9.60 3.43 -9.56
N ALA A 340 -9.21 2.59 -8.61
CA ALA A 340 -8.60 3.03 -7.36
C ALA A 340 -7.22 3.67 -7.58
N ILE A 341 -6.39 3.11 -8.48
CA ILE A 341 -5.08 3.68 -8.84
C ILE A 341 -5.24 5.01 -9.60
N TYR A 342 -6.21 5.11 -10.50
CA TYR A 342 -6.52 6.36 -11.21
C TYR A 342 -6.99 7.47 -10.27
N ASN A 343 -7.70 7.12 -9.19
CA ASN A 343 -8.11 8.02 -8.10
C ASN A 343 -8.64 9.37 -8.58
N ALA A 344 -9.61 9.34 -9.49
CA ALA A 344 -10.26 10.51 -10.08
C ALA A 344 -9.28 11.52 -10.75
N GLY A 345 -8.16 11.06 -11.26
CA GLY A 345 -7.20 11.88 -11.99
C GLY A 345 -6.02 12.38 -11.15
N THR A 346 -5.80 11.81 -9.98
CA THR A 346 -4.70 12.19 -9.08
C THR A 346 -3.93 10.94 -8.64
N PRO A 347 -2.60 10.88 -8.79
CA PRO A 347 -1.79 9.77 -8.32
C PRO A 347 -2.03 9.42 -6.85
N THR A 348 -1.90 8.15 -6.50
CA THR A 348 -2.13 7.64 -5.14
C THR A 348 -0.98 6.76 -4.66
N ASN A 349 -0.90 6.55 -3.35
CA ASN A 349 0.09 5.67 -2.75
C ASN A 349 -0.18 4.20 -3.12
N LEU A 350 0.80 3.54 -3.74
CA LEU A 350 0.69 2.16 -4.21
C LEU A 350 1.29 1.12 -3.24
N THR A 351 1.92 1.51 -2.13
CA THR A 351 2.65 0.60 -1.23
C THR A 351 1.83 -0.56 -0.67
N SER A 352 0.51 -0.40 -0.57
CA SER A 352 -0.41 -1.44 -0.06
C SER A 352 -1.13 -2.23 -1.16
N HIS A 353 -0.81 -2.00 -2.44
CA HIS A 353 -1.43 -2.72 -3.54
C HIS A 353 -0.84 -4.12 -3.70
N ASP A 354 -1.71 -5.13 -3.75
CA ASP A 354 -1.29 -6.51 -4.00
C ASP A 354 -0.60 -6.64 -5.36
N GLY A 355 0.44 -7.45 -5.38
CA GLY A 355 1.18 -7.78 -6.60
C GLY A 355 2.13 -6.68 -7.09
N LEU A 356 2.31 -5.57 -6.39
CA LEU A 356 3.26 -4.52 -6.76
C LEU A 356 4.70 -5.05 -6.73
N ILE A 357 5.39 -5.00 -7.89
CA ILE A 357 6.77 -5.49 -8.05
C ILE A 357 7.79 -4.42 -8.43
N GLY A 358 7.33 -3.23 -8.80
CA GLY A 358 8.17 -2.07 -9.08
C GLY A 358 7.31 -0.81 -9.12
N TRP A 359 7.86 0.30 -8.59
CA TRP A 359 7.16 1.60 -8.60
C TRP A 359 8.16 2.75 -8.61
N TRP A 360 8.24 3.43 -9.73
CA TRP A 360 9.17 4.56 -9.94
C TRP A 360 8.38 5.86 -10.03
N ARG A 361 8.58 6.70 -9.01
CA ARG A 361 7.86 7.95 -8.79
C ARG A 361 8.51 9.16 -9.46
N MET A 362 9.24 8.94 -10.52
CA MET A 362 9.80 9.89 -11.48
C MET A 362 10.35 11.21 -10.89
N GLY A 363 11.13 11.12 -9.79
CA GLY A 363 11.75 12.27 -9.12
C GLY A 363 11.29 12.49 -7.68
N ASP A 364 10.16 11.94 -7.25
CA ASP A 364 9.72 11.99 -5.86
C ASP A 364 10.48 11.00 -4.96
N SER A 365 11.21 10.07 -5.54
CA SER A 365 12.06 9.13 -4.82
C SER A 365 13.41 9.01 -5.51
N GLY A 366 14.48 9.25 -4.76
CA GLY A 366 15.85 9.23 -5.28
C GLY A 366 16.38 10.62 -5.63
N ALA A 367 17.59 10.66 -6.15
CA ALA A 367 18.27 11.85 -6.63
C ALA A 367 19.04 11.51 -7.92
N TYR A 368 19.07 12.44 -8.88
CA TYR A 368 19.81 12.27 -10.12
C TYR A 368 21.19 11.64 -9.89
N PRO A 369 21.60 10.64 -10.68
CA PRO A 369 20.89 10.04 -11.82
C PRO A 369 20.01 8.82 -11.48
N LEU A 370 19.63 8.63 -10.22
CA LEU A 370 18.94 7.43 -9.75
C LEU A 370 17.47 7.73 -9.44
N ILE A 371 16.57 6.93 -9.98
CA ILE A 371 15.14 6.90 -9.60
C ILE A 371 14.92 5.64 -8.78
N ASN A 372 14.63 5.80 -7.49
CA ASN A 372 14.43 4.66 -6.59
C ASN A 372 13.11 3.95 -6.88
N ASP A 373 13.15 2.64 -6.83
CA ASP A 373 11.96 1.80 -6.75
C ASP A 373 11.33 1.95 -5.36
N SER A 374 10.12 2.48 -5.32
CA SER A 374 9.33 2.68 -4.09
C SER A 374 8.55 1.43 -3.67
N SER A 375 8.67 0.31 -4.41
CA SER A 375 8.19 -1.00 -3.99
C SER A 375 9.15 -1.64 -2.97
N THR A 376 8.81 -2.83 -2.49
CA THR A 376 9.67 -3.58 -1.57
C THR A 376 10.87 -4.28 -2.25
N ASN A 377 10.95 -4.26 -3.60
CA ASN A 377 11.94 -5.02 -4.37
C ASN A 377 13.24 -4.25 -4.67
N THR A 378 13.23 -2.93 -4.50
CA THR A 378 14.43 -2.06 -4.66
C THR A 378 15.13 -2.14 -6.03
N ASN A 379 14.38 -2.36 -7.12
CA ASN A 379 14.89 -2.36 -8.49
C ASN A 379 15.03 -0.92 -9.02
N ASN A 380 16.03 -0.20 -8.57
CA ASN A 380 16.22 1.20 -8.94
C ASN A 380 16.52 1.35 -10.44
N ALA A 381 16.02 2.44 -11.02
CA ALA A 381 16.27 2.81 -12.42
C ALA A 381 17.35 3.88 -12.51
N THR A 382 18.18 3.82 -13.56
CA THR A 382 19.21 4.82 -13.84
C THR A 382 18.75 5.71 -14.99
N MET A 383 18.80 7.01 -14.81
CA MET A 383 18.58 8.02 -15.85
C MET A 383 19.76 7.96 -16.84
N THR A 384 19.48 7.67 -18.11
CA THR A 384 20.49 7.52 -19.16
C THR A 384 20.28 8.62 -20.20
N ASN A 385 21.35 9.31 -20.55
CA ASN A 385 21.42 10.51 -21.41
C ASN A 385 20.68 11.74 -20.87
N MET A 386 19.97 11.60 -19.78
CA MET A 386 19.20 12.65 -19.09
C MET A 386 20.10 13.52 -18.19
N VAL A 387 19.58 14.66 -17.78
CA VAL A 387 20.21 15.60 -16.84
C VAL A 387 19.29 15.87 -15.63
N ALA A 388 19.84 16.47 -14.56
CA ALA A 388 19.07 16.70 -13.34
C ALA A 388 17.85 17.62 -13.53
N SER A 389 17.86 18.50 -14.54
CA SER A 389 16.74 19.40 -14.87
C SER A 389 15.56 18.69 -15.53
N ASP A 390 15.72 17.43 -15.98
CA ASP A 390 14.61 16.66 -16.54
C ASP A 390 13.65 16.16 -15.46
N ILE A 391 14.06 16.27 -14.18
CA ILE A 391 13.16 16.15 -13.05
C ILE A 391 12.40 17.48 -12.92
N GLU A 392 11.14 17.51 -13.29
CA GLU A 392 10.32 18.72 -13.38
C GLU A 392 9.20 18.73 -12.32
N ASN A 393 8.92 19.91 -11.77
CA ASN A 393 7.75 20.13 -10.90
C ASN A 393 6.48 20.30 -11.76
N LEU A 394 6.07 19.20 -12.40
CA LEU A 394 4.93 19.13 -13.31
C LEU A 394 4.28 17.76 -13.19
N VAL A 395 3.18 17.65 -12.47
CA VAL A 395 2.55 16.37 -12.11
C VAL A 395 1.12 16.23 -12.63
N PRO A 396 0.58 15.00 -12.70
CA PRO A 396 -0.82 14.75 -13.02
C PRO A 396 -1.81 15.42 -12.09
#